data_00f76b829f1e02487acc5f54ef86d9db
#
_entry.id   00f76b829f1e02487acc5f54ef86d9db
#
_cell.length_a   1.000
_cell.length_b   1.000
_cell.length_c   1.000
_cell.angle_alpha   90.00
_cell.angle_beta   90.00
_cell.angle_gamma   90.00
#
_symmetry.space_group_name_H-M   'P 1'
#
loop_
_entity.id
_entity.type
_entity.pdbx_description
1 polymer ?
#
loop_
_entity_poly.entity_id
_entity_poly.type
_entity_poly.pdbx_seq_one_letter_code
_entity_poly.pdbx_strand_id
1 'polypeptide(L)'
;MGERRKFGNIRKLPSGRFQARYKGPDGVFYTAPETFGNKTDADNWLVLRESEILRKDWTAPDAGKIRFGTFATEWIDDRVLKHRTEVLYRGLLKNHLSPTFGNCYLSDIKEADVRRWRKERLGVVGQSTVAKAYQLLKSIMGTAVEDELIRRNPCRIKGAGMPSTPEREMIPLTKVVEIVTAVPDRYRALVLLGTFASLRWSELAGLRRTHLDLDQGVLRVAGALVEIGGGKVLDETPKSRAGRRMVSIPPEIIPDLRVHLEMFAEPEENGRVFTGPNGGPLKHSGFRRTWNRVRVAVGLPDLHFHDLRHVGNTLAASSGASLKELMSRMGHSSTRAALIYQHASQDRDKAIAEALGKALKVAQKTASGTRVARKGKKPA
;
A
#
# COMPACT_ATOMS: atom_id res chain seq x y z
N MET A 1 6.45 -49.89 45.75
CA MET A 1 6.33 -49.88 44.27
C MET A 1 6.14 -48.46 43.83
N GLY A 2 7.14 -47.87 43.11
CA GLY A 2 7.00 -46.47 42.61
C GLY A 2 5.87 -46.38 41.58
N GLU A 3 5.00 -45.40 41.71
CA GLU A 3 3.94 -45.12 40.76
C GLU A 3 4.49 -44.99 39.35
N ARG A 4 3.95 -45.75 38.43
CA ARG A 4 4.35 -45.77 37.04
C ARG A 4 3.91 -44.45 36.41
N ARG A 5 4.86 -43.62 35.97
CA ARG A 5 4.60 -42.35 35.35
C ARG A 5 3.60 -42.48 34.19
N LYS A 6 2.59 -41.58 34.08
CA LYS A 6 1.58 -41.58 33.02
C LYS A 6 2.08 -40.97 31.72
N PHE A 7 3.04 -40.02 31.78
CA PHE A 7 3.54 -39.30 30.61
C PHE A 7 5.07 -39.40 30.51
N GLY A 8 5.56 -39.82 29.36
CA GLY A 8 6.97 -39.91 29.03
C GLY A 8 7.73 -41.07 29.70
N ASN A 9 9.01 -41.15 29.42
CA ASN A 9 9.90 -42.20 29.95
C ASN A 9 11.25 -41.59 30.31
N ILE A 10 11.86 -42.07 31.40
CA ILE A 10 13.21 -41.72 31.85
C ILE A 10 14.04 -42.98 31.96
N ARG A 11 15.21 -43.02 31.33
CA ARG A 11 16.16 -44.10 31.46
C ARG A 11 17.49 -43.58 32.00
N LYS A 12 18.16 -44.40 32.85
CA LYS A 12 19.55 -44.15 33.28
C LYS A 12 20.50 -44.69 32.20
N LEU A 13 21.43 -43.85 31.77
CA LEU A 13 22.45 -44.21 30.80
C LEU A 13 23.68 -44.87 31.50
N PRO A 14 24.53 -45.57 30.75
CA PRO A 14 25.80 -46.13 31.30
C PRO A 14 26.70 -45.05 31.92
N SER A 15 26.62 -43.81 31.46
CA SER A 15 27.31 -42.63 32.02
C SER A 15 26.79 -42.16 33.37
N GLY A 16 25.78 -42.84 33.95
CA GLY A 16 25.12 -42.43 35.18
C GLY A 16 24.06 -41.32 35.01
N ARG A 17 24.03 -40.64 33.86
CA ARG A 17 23.09 -39.55 33.55
C ARG A 17 21.72 -40.10 33.14
N PHE A 18 20.70 -39.23 33.17
CA PHE A 18 19.34 -39.60 32.83
C PHE A 18 18.91 -39.00 31.49
N GLN A 19 18.23 -39.77 30.66
CA GLN A 19 17.63 -39.36 29.40
C GLN A 19 16.12 -39.41 29.53
N ALA A 20 15.46 -38.29 29.18
CA ALA A 20 14.00 -38.18 29.14
C ALA A 20 13.50 -38.27 27.70
N ARG A 21 12.33 -38.89 27.50
CA ARG A 21 11.68 -39.07 26.20
C ARG A 21 10.17 -39.09 26.39
N TYR A 22 9.46 -38.47 25.46
CA TYR A 22 7.99 -38.51 25.46
C TYR A 22 7.45 -38.73 24.04
N LYS A 23 6.17 -39.09 23.92
CA LYS A 23 5.45 -39.18 22.66
C LYS A 23 4.67 -37.86 22.45
N GLY A 24 4.93 -37.17 21.32
CA GLY A 24 4.22 -35.96 20.96
C GLY A 24 2.77 -36.23 20.51
N PRO A 25 1.93 -35.17 20.40
CA PRO A 25 0.57 -35.27 19.85
C PRO A 25 0.54 -35.80 18.41
N ASP A 26 1.60 -35.58 17.65
CA ASP A 26 1.83 -36.11 16.30
C ASP A 26 2.16 -37.60 16.25
N GLY A 27 2.24 -38.25 17.41
CA GLY A 27 2.58 -39.66 17.53
C GLY A 27 4.08 -39.96 17.46
N VAL A 28 4.95 -38.96 17.25
CA VAL A 28 6.39 -39.10 17.17
C VAL A 28 7.02 -39.08 18.56
N PHE A 29 8.13 -39.86 18.75
CA PHE A 29 8.87 -39.84 19.99
C PHE A 29 9.99 -38.81 19.98
N TYR A 30 9.96 -37.91 20.97
CA TYR A 30 10.95 -36.86 21.17
C TYR A 30 11.81 -37.12 22.40
N THR A 31 13.12 -37.01 22.22
CA THR A 31 14.09 -37.14 23.28
C THR A 31 14.58 -35.78 23.73
N ALA A 32 14.80 -35.57 25.00
CA ALA A 32 15.37 -34.32 25.50
C ALA A 32 16.71 -34.03 24.80
N PRO A 33 16.98 -32.76 24.45
CA PRO A 33 18.17 -32.35 23.69
C PRO A 33 19.45 -32.58 24.49
N GLU A 34 19.35 -32.68 25.81
CA GLU A 34 20.45 -32.95 26.74
C GLU A 34 20.09 -34.04 27.73
N THR A 35 21.12 -34.61 28.37
CA THR A 35 20.94 -35.57 29.46
C THR A 35 21.02 -34.86 30.80
N PHE A 36 20.31 -35.37 31.79
CA PHE A 36 20.18 -34.75 33.12
C PHE A 36 21.09 -35.42 34.16
N GLY A 37 21.60 -34.65 35.13
CA GLY A 37 22.45 -35.15 36.19
C GLY A 37 21.68 -36.02 37.21
N ASN A 38 20.40 -35.76 37.39
CA ASN A 38 19.54 -36.51 38.30
C ASN A 38 18.18 -36.81 37.65
N LYS A 39 17.41 -37.69 38.28
CA LYS A 39 16.12 -38.15 37.80
C LYS A 39 15.06 -37.04 37.92
N THR A 40 15.15 -36.20 38.94
CA THR A 40 14.20 -35.13 39.24
C THR A 40 14.21 -34.07 38.12
N ASP A 41 15.38 -33.66 37.63
CA ASP A 41 15.47 -32.70 36.52
C ASP A 41 14.89 -33.28 35.22
N ALA A 42 15.14 -34.55 34.92
CA ALA A 42 14.53 -35.26 33.81
C ALA A 42 13.00 -35.32 33.94
N ASP A 43 12.51 -35.48 35.18
CA ASP A 43 11.09 -35.47 35.52
C ASP A 43 10.46 -34.10 35.30
N ASN A 44 11.06 -33.07 35.84
CA ASN A 44 10.61 -31.69 35.65
C ASN A 44 10.54 -31.28 34.17
N TRP A 45 11.51 -31.69 33.37
CA TRP A 45 11.50 -31.47 31.95
C TRP A 45 10.28 -32.11 31.27
N LEU A 46 9.91 -33.34 31.63
CA LEU A 46 8.73 -34.03 31.10
C LEU A 46 7.44 -33.38 31.56
N VAL A 47 7.34 -32.89 32.81
CA VAL A 47 6.19 -32.15 33.31
C VAL A 47 5.95 -30.87 32.49
N LEU A 48 7.03 -30.15 32.14
CA LEU A 48 6.92 -28.98 31.29
C LEU A 48 6.35 -29.33 29.89
N ARG A 49 6.84 -30.42 29.26
CA ARG A 49 6.33 -30.88 27.96
C ARG A 49 4.89 -31.32 28.02
N GLU A 50 4.48 -32.05 29.08
CA GLU A 50 3.06 -32.42 29.30
C GLU A 50 2.19 -31.20 29.46
N SER A 51 2.63 -30.21 30.23
CA SER A 51 1.92 -28.95 30.42
C SER A 51 1.76 -28.17 29.10
N GLU A 52 2.77 -28.15 28.22
CA GLU A 52 2.67 -27.52 26.89
C GLU A 52 1.63 -28.22 26.02
N ILE A 53 1.57 -29.56 26.03
CA ILE A 53 0.58 -30.35 25.29
C ILE A 53 -0.84 -30.06 25.81
N LEU A 54 -1.03 -30.09 27.14
CA LEU A 54 -2.33 -29.82 27.75
C LEU A 54 -2.84 -28.41 27.46
N ARG A 55 -1.97 -27.42 27.40
CA ARG A 55 -2.32 -26.03 27.05
C ARG A 55 -2.44 -25.77 25.56
N LYS A 56 -2.20 -26.79 24.72
CA LYS A 56 -2.14 -26.66 23.25
C LYS A 56 -1.07 -25.66 22.77
N ASP A 57 -0.01 -25.48 23.55
CA ASP A 57 1.14 -24.62 23.23
C ASP A 57 2.32 -25.45 22.68
N TRP A 58 2.14 -26.74 22.50
CA TRP A 58 3.18 -27.64 22.06
C TRP A 58 3.47 -27.46 20.56
N THR A 59 4.75 -27.42 20.22
CA THR A 59 5.26 -27.42 18.84
C THR A 59 6.34 -28.49 18.75
N ALA A 60 6.35 -29.25 17.67
CA ALA A 60 7.38 -30.28 17.48
C ALA A 60 8.79 -29.63 17.53
N PRO A 61 9.74 -30.21 18.29
CA PRO A 61 11.06 -29.62 18.48
C PRO A 61 11.82 -29.31 17.19
N ASP A 62 11.54 -30.06 16.12
CA ASP A 62 12.18 -29.92 14.82
C ASP A 62 11.31 -29.17 13.78
N ALA A 63 10.07 -28.83 14.10
CA ALA A 63 9.15 -28.18 13.17
C ALA A 63 9.74 -26.88 12.57
N GLY A 64 10.41 -26.08 13.39
CA GLY A 64 11.05 -24.85 12.98
C GLY A 64 12.43 -24.99 12.35
N LYS A 65 12.96 -26.22 12.15
CA LYS A 65 14.24 -26.47 11.49
C LYS A 65 14.14 -26.44 9.95
N ILE A 66 13.39 -25.47 9.45
CA ILE A 66 13.30 -25.15 8.03
C ILE A 66 14.06 -23.85 7.81
N ARG A 67 14.90 -23.78 6.75
CA ARG A 67 15.62 -22.54 6.44
C ARG A 67 14.64 -21.47 5.98
N PHE A 68 14.81 -20.26 6.52
CA PHE A 68 13.96 -19.12 6.18
C PHE A 68 13.92 -18.86 4.66
N GLY A 69 15.05 -18.94 3.96
CA GLY A 69 15.11 -18.70 2.52
C GLY A 69 14.26 -19.68 1.71
N THR A 70 14.26 -20.97 2.06
CA THR A 70 13.43 -22.01 1.44
C THR A 70 11.96 -21.73 1.72
N PHE A 71 11.59 -21.61 2.99
CA PHE A 71 10.20 -21.34 3.40
C PHE A 71 9.63 -20.05 2.78
N ALA A 72 10.45 -18.97 2.75
CA ALA A 72 10.02 -17.69 2.18
C ALA A 72 9.81 -17.77 0.66
N THR A 73 10.58 -18.59 -0.05
CA THR A 73 10.41 -18.79 -1.49
C THR A 73 9.13 -19.56 -1.77
N GLU A 74 8.93 -20.68 -1.09
CA GLU A 74 7.69 -21.48 -1.17
C GLU A 74 6.47 -20.64 -0.81
N TRP A 75 6.56 -19.84 0.26
CA TRP A 75 5.51 -18.92 0.69
C TRP A 75 5.09 -17.91 -0.39
N ILE A 76 6.02 -17.45 -1.23
CA ILE A 76 5.73 -16.57 -2.37
C ILE A 76 5.12 -17.38 -3.51
N ASP A 77 5.64 -18.58 -3.79
CA ASP A 77 5.23 -19.45 -4.92
C ASP A 77 3.79 -19.96 -4.74
N ASP A 78 3.41 -20.31 -3.53
CA ASP A 78 2.07 -20.83 -3.20
C ASP A 78 0.96 -19.77 -3.23
N ARG A 79 1.30 -18.49 -3.38
CA ARG A 79 0.32 -17.41 -3.37
C ARG A 79 -0.05 -16.93 -4.76
N VAL A 80 -1.36 -16.74 -4.98
CA VAL A 80 -1.88 -16.06 -6.18
C VAL A 80 -1.61 -14.55 -6.03
N LEU A 81 -0.44 -14.11 -6.47
CA LEU A 81 -0.02 -12.72 -6.41
C LEU A 81 -0.19 -12.03 -7.77
N LYS A 82 -0.51 -10.73 -7.75
CA LYS A 82 -0.34 -9.93 -8.97
C LYS A 82 1.14 -9.84 -9.30
N HIS A 83 1.49 -9.91 -10.59
CA HIS A 83 2.87 -9.92 -11.08
C HIS A 83 3.79 -8.87 -10.41
N ARG A 84 3.32 -7.61 -10.29
CA ARG A 84 4.13 -6.56 -9.62
C ARG A 84 4.37 -6.81 -8.13
N THR A 85 3.42 -7.45 -7.45
CA THR A 85 3.58 -7.81 -6.03
C THR A 85 4.58 -8.95 -5.87
N GLU A 86 4.51 -9.93 -6.75
CA GLU A 86 5.48 -11.04 -6.79
C GLU A 86 6.89 -10.53 -7.05
N VAL A 87 7.10 -9.71 -8.08
CA VAL A 87 8.39 -9.08 -8.40
C VAL A 87 8.92 -8.28 -7.21
N LEU A 88 8.04 -7.51 -6.54
CA LEU A 88 8.42 -6.77 -5.33
C LEU A 88 8.85 -7.71 -4.20
N TYR A 89 8.09 -8.75 -3.90
CA TYR A 89 8.38 -9.68 -2.81
C TYR A 89 9.67 -10.46 -3.07
N ARG A 90 9.87 -10.98 -4.29
CA ARG A 90 11.12 -11.62 -4.67
C ARG A 90 12.32 -10.67 -4.57
N GLY A 91 12.15 -9.42 -5.00
CA GLY A 91 13.18 -8.38 -4.86
C GLY A 91 13.50 -8.06 -3.40
N LEU A 92 12.50 -7.91 -2.53
CA LEU A 92 12.68 -7.67 -1.10
C LEU A 92 13.32 -8.87 -0.41
N LEU A 93 12.89 -10.10 -0.75
CA LEU A 93 13.48 -11.32 -0.23
C LEU A 93 14.96 -11.40 -0.61
N LYS A 94 15.27 -11.33 -1.90
CA LYS A 94 16.64 -11.47 -2.43
C LYS A 94 17.60 -10.42 -1.86
N ASN A 95 17.20 -9.14 -1.88
CA ASN A 95 18.13 -8.05 -1.63
C ASN A 95 18.18 -7.61 -0.16
N HIS A 96 17.13 -7.90 0.62
CA HIS A 96 17.01 -7.35 1.98
C HIS A 96 16.84 -8.38 3.08
N LEU A 97 16.24 -9.54 2.81
CA LEU A 97 15.97 -10.56 3.83
C LEU A 97 16.95 -11.74 3.75
N SER A 98 17.13 -12.32 2.57
CA SER A 98 17.99 -13.51 2.38
C SER A 98 19.45 -13.29 2.79
N PRO A 99 20.07 -12.13 2.58
CA PRO A 99 21.45 -11.91 3.04
C PRO A 99 21.64 -12.09 4.54
N THR A 100 20.61 -11.82 5.34
CA THR A 100 20.67 -11.94 6.82
C THR A 100 20.04 -13.24 7.32
N PHE A 101 18.85 -13.56 6.83
CA PHE A 101 18.03 -14.64 7.38
C PHE A 101 18.00 -15.91 6.53
N GLY A 102 18.42 -15.85 5.27
CA GLY A 102 18.22 -16.93 4.30
C GLY A 102 18.68 -18.29 4.79
N ASN A 103 19.81 -18.34 5.45
CA ASN A 103 20.42 -19.58 6.00
C ASN A 103 20.03 -19.88 7.45
N CYS A 104 19.28 -19.00 8.13
CA CYS A 104 18.82 -19.24 9.50
C CYS A 104 17.63 -20.20 9.49
N TYR A 105 17.50 -21.04 10.51
CA TYR A 105 16.28 -21.77 10.74
C TYR A 105 15.20 -20.83 11.27
N LEU A 106 13.93 -21.10 10.95
CA LEU A 106 12.79 -20.28 11.41
C LEU A 106 12.76 -20.17 12.94
N SER A 107 13.07 -21.27 13.64
CA SER A 107 13.16 -21.34 15.11
C SER A 107 14.26 -20.47 15.71
N ASP A 108 15.29 -20.16 14.96
CA ASP A 108 16.50 -19.47 15.46
C ASP A 108 16.42 -17.96 15.29
N ILE A 109 15.50 -17.47 14.44
CA ILE A 109 15.29 -16.03 14.23
C ILE A 109 14.61 -15.44 15.46
N LYS A 110 15.36 -14.63 16.22
CA LYS A 110 14.87 -13.97 17.44
C LYS A 110 14.51 -12.51 17.18
N GLU A 111 13.71 -11.94 18.08
CA GLU A 111 13.35 -10.52 18.04
C GLU A 111 14.58 -9.59 18.03
N ALA A 112 15.65 -9.96 18.71
CA ALA A 112 16.92 -9.23 18.71
C ALA A 112 17.57 -9.17 17.33
N ASP A 113 17.51 -10.28 16.56
CA ASP A 113 18.07 -10.35 15.22
C ASP A 113 17.28 -9.48 14.25
N VAL A 114 15.96 -9.48 14.37
CA VAL A 114 15.09 -8.58 13.58
C VAL A 114 15.35 -7.10 13.89
N ARG A 115 15.60 -6.75 15.18
CA ARG A 115 15.98 -5.38 15.56
C ARG A 115 17.33 -4.98 14.97
N ARG A 116 18.34 -5.85 15.03
CA ARG A 116 19.68 -5.62 14.47
C ARG A 116 19.61 -5.46 12.97
N TRP A 117 18.99 -6.38 12.26
CA TRP A 117 18.77 -6.32 10.82
C TRP A 117 18.10 -4.99 10.41
N ARG A 118 17.02 -4.60 11.10
CA ARG A 118 16.32 -3.36 10.78
C ARG A 118 17.22 -2.14 10.93
N LYS A 119 18.01 -2.06 12.02
CA LYS A 119 18.95 -0.97 12.26
C LYS A 119 19.99 -0.87 11.13
N GLU A 120 20.58 -2.00 10.77
CA GLU A 120 21.58 -2.08 9.69
C GLU A 120 20.97 -1.66 8.34
N ARG A 121 19.78 -2.16 8.01
CA ARG A 121 19.13 -1.82 6.73
C ARG A 121 18.73 -0.36 6.63
N LEU A 122 18.35 0.28 7.71
CA LEU A 122 18.05 1.73 7.76
C LEU A 122 19.28 2.60 7.45
N GLY A 123 20.48 2.11 7.70
CA GLY A 123 21.73 2.78 7.32
C GLY A 123 22.10 2.63 5.83
N VAL A 124 21.45 1.72 5.10
CA VAL A 124 21.82 1.39 3.70
C VAL A 124 20.75 1.78 2.70
N VAL A 125 19.47 1.68 3.07
CA VAL A 125 18.34 1.94 2.15
C VAL A 125 17.26 2.76 2.83
N GLY A 126 16.43 3.44 2.02
CA GLY A 126 15.36 4.32 2.52
C GLY A 126 14.34 3.60 3.40
N GLN A 127 13.81 4.31 4.40
CA GLN A 127 12.86 3.80 5.41
C GLN A 127 11.66 3.06 4.80
N SER A 128 11.12 3.55 3.68
CA SER A 128 10.00 2.92 2.98
C SER A 128 10.32 1.51 2.48
N THR A 129 11.56 1.28 2.01
CA THR A 129 12.01 -0.05 1.58
C THR A 129 12.16 -0.99 2.78
N VAL A 130 12.78 -0.50 3.87
CA VAL A 130 12.93 -1.28 5.11
C VAL A 130 11.58 -1.64 5.70
N ALA A 131 10.61 -0.69 5.71
CA ALA A 131 9.26 -0.96 6.19
C ALA A 131 8.55 -2.05 5.38
N LYS A 132 8.67 -2.03 4.04
CA LYS A 132 8.10 -3.07 3.17
C LYS A 132 8.77 -4.42 3.38
N ALA A 133 10.11 -4.46 3.50
CA ALA A 133 10.82 -5.69 3.80
C ALA A 133 10.44 -6.27 5.17
N TYR A 134 10.27 -5.40 6.19
CA TYR A 134 9.79 -5.80 7.50
C TYR A 134 8.35 -6.35 7.45
N GLN A 135 7.46 -5.73 6.68
CA GLN A 135 6.10 -6.25 6.49
C GLN A 135 6.11 -7.65 5.85
N LEU A 136 6.95 -7.84 4.82
CA LEU A 136 7.11 -9.15 4.18
C LEU A 136 7.63 -10.19 5.16
N LEU A 137 8.72 -9.89 5.90
CA LEU A 137 9.26 -10.76 6.94
C LEU A 137 8.18 -11.11 7.97
N LYS A 138 7.44 -10.10 8.47
CA LYS A 138 6.38 -10.29 9.45
C LYS A 138 5.27 -11.21 8.92
N SER A 139 4.90 -11.09 7.64
CA SER A 139 3.86 -11.92 7.03
C SER A 139 4.34 -13.37 6.88
N ILE A 140 5.56 -13.59 6.40
CA ILE A 140 6.15 -14.93 6.27
C ILE A 140 6.26 -15.61 7.64
N MET A 141 6.81 -14.91 8.64
CA MET A 141 6.92 -15.44 10.00
C MET A 141 5.55 -15.59 10.69
N GLY A 142 4.53 -14.86 10.24
CA GLY A 142 3.15 -15.03 10.67
C GLY A 142 2.59 -16.37 10.21
N THR A 143 2.77 -16.71 8.92
CA THR A 143 2.38 -18.02 8.40
C THR A 143 3.13 -19.15 9.09
N ALA A 144 4.44 -18.97 9.39
CA ALA A 144 5.19 -19.98 10.15
C ALA A 144 4.63 -20.22 11.57
N VAL A 145 3.95 -19.21 12.17
CA VAL A 145 3.20 -19.40 13.44
C VAL A 145 1.89 -20.12 13.20
N GLU A 146 1.14 -19.75 12.14
CA GLU A 146 -0.12 -20.38 11.75
C GLU A 146 0.06 -21.86 11.40
N ASP A 147 1.20 -22.21 10.77
CA ASP A 147 1.59 -23.58 10.43
C ASP A 147 2.25 -24.33 11.61
N GLU A 148 2.22 -23.76 12.82
CA GLU A 148 2.78 -24.34 14.06
C GLU A 148 4.31 -24.67 13.98
N LEU A 149 5.04 -24.07 13.02
CA LEU A 149 6.49 -24.23 12.87
C LEU A 149 7.27 -23.48 13.95
N ILE A 150 6.75 -22.34 14.39
CA ILE A 150 7.32 -21.52 15.47
C ILE A 150 6.21 -21.02 16.41
N ARG A 151 6.53 -20.89 17.69
CA ARG A 151 5.54 -20.47 18.69
C ARG A 151 5.12 -19.01 18.60
N ARG A 152 6.01 -18.12 18.18
CA ARG A 152 5.80 -16.66 18.19
C ARG A 152 6.49 -16.01 17.01
N ASN A 153 5.82 -15.03 16.42
CA ASN A 153 6.41 -14.19 15.39
C ASN A 153 7.47 -13.25 16.01
N PRO A 154 8.72 -13.27 15.56
CA PRO A 154 9.78 -12.40 16.07
C PRO A 154 9.64 -10.94 15.60
N CYS A 155 8.74 -10.64 14.65
CA CYS A 155 8.53 -9.31 14.11
C CYS A 155 7.55 -8.50 14.97
N ARG A 156 7.99 -8.04 16.15
CA ARG A 156 7.15 -7.36 17.15
C ARG A 156 7.46 -5.86 17.31
N ILE A 157 8.30 -5.28 16.46
CA ILE A 157 8.69 -3.87 16.56
C ILE A 157 7.49 -2.99 16.18
N LYS A 158 6.99 -2.20 17.12
CA LYS A 158 5.86 -1.29 16.91
C LYS A 158 6.22 -0.23 15.84
N GLY A 159 5.35 -0.05 14.87
CA GLY A 159 5.53 0.95 13.80
C GLY A 159 6.56 0.60 12.71
N ALA A 160 7.33 -0.49 12.85
CA ALA A 160 8.41 -0.81 11.90
C ALA A 160 7.92 -1.09 10.46
N GLY A 161 6.68 -1.53 10.29
CA GLY A 161 6.05 -1.71 8.99
C GLY A 161 5.38 -0.46 8.43
N MET A 162 5.41 0.66 9.12
CA MET A 162 4.83 1.91 8.61
C MET A 162 5.94 2.73 7.92
N PRO A 163 5.83 2.98 6.60
CA PRO A 163 6.75 3.90 5.95
C PRO A 163 6.49 5.31 6.48
N SER A 164 7.54 5.97 6.97
CA SER A 164 7.51 7.41 7.16
C SER A 164 7.72 8.06 5.80
N THR A 165 6.68 8.64 5.24
CA THR A 165 6.79 9.46 4.04
C THR A 165 6.66 10.90 4.51
N PRO A 166 7.68 11.75 4.30
CA PRO A 166 7.56 13.18 4.59
C PRO A 166 6.36 13.74 3.83
N GLU A 167 5.63 14.64 4.45
CA GLU A 167 4.59 15.41 3.79
C GLU A 167 5.25 16.24 2.68
N ARG A 168 4.71 16.14 1.47
CA ARG A 168 5.25 16.88 0.33
C ARG A 168 4.57 18.23 0.25
N GLU A 169 5.37 19.27 0.12
CA GLU A 169 4.85 20.59 -0.15
C GLU A 169 4.03 20.59 -1.45
N MET A 170 2.88 21.28 -1.37
CA MET A 170 2.03 21.45 -2.53
C MET A 170 2.65 22.49 -3.46
N ILE A 171 2.88 22.11 -4.71
CA ILE A 171 3.35 23.07 -5.71
C ILE A 171 2.21 24.02 -6.12
N PRO A 172 2.50 25.33 -6.30
CA PRO A 172 1.50 26.29 -6.75
C PRO A 172 0.98 25.96 -8.15
N LEU A 173 -0.27 26.34 -8.45
CA LEU A 173 -0.88 26.12 -9.75
C LEU A 173 -0.09 26.80 -10.90
N THR A 174 0.57 27.93 -10.62
CA THR A 174 1.47 28.62 -11.54
C THR A 174 2.63 27.70 -12.01
N LYS A 175 3.18 26.88 -11.10
CA LYS A 175 4.20 25.90 -11.46
C LYS A 175 3.66 24.76 -12.33
N VAL A 176 2.40 24.39 -12.17
CA VAL A 176 1.75 23.42 -13.07
C VAL A 176 1.66 24.02 -14.48
N VAL A 177 1.31 25.28 -14.62
CA VAL A 177 1.27 26.00 -15.92
C VAL A 177 2.67 26.05 -16.55
N GLU A 178 3.71 26.37 -15.77
CA GLU A 178 5.10 26.34 -16.25
C GLU A 178 5.49 24.94 -16.77
N ILE A 179 5.11 23.87 -16.06
CA ILE A 179 5.33 22.49 -16.47
C ILE A 179 4.61 22.18 -17.78
N VAL A 180 3.32 22.55 -17.90
CA VAL A 180 2.51 22.34 -19.11
C VAL A 180 3.14 23.05 -20.32
N THR A 181 3.74 24.21 -20.11
CA THR A 181 4.45 24.96 -21.16
C THR A 181 5.80 24.36 -21.52
N ALA A 182 6.51 23.80 -20.53
CA ALA A 182 7.86 23.27 -20.71
C ALA A 182 7.91 21.84 -21.24
N VAL A 183 6.84 21.04 -21.08
CA VAL A 183 6.79 19.70 -21.65
C VAL A 183 6.57 19.75 -23.16
N PRO A 184 7.13 18.79 -23.94
CA PRO A 184 6.76 18.63 -25.35
C PRO A 184 5.24 18.50 -25.53
N ASP A 185 4.70 19.03 -26.63
CA ASP A 185 3.27 19.11 -26.89
C ASP A 185 2.53 17.78 -26.70
N ARG A 186 3.15 16.67 -27.12
CA ARG A 186 2.60 15.31 -26.92
C ARG A 186 2.36 14.92 -25.46
N TYR A 187 2.92 15.63 -24.49
CA TYR A 187 2.76 15.36 -23.05
C TYR A 187 1.96 16.43 -22.31
N ARG A 188 1.50 17.50 -22.99
CA ARG A 188 0.68 18.57 -22.38
C ARG A 188 -0.61 18.00 -21.81
N ALA A 189 -1.37 17.30 -22.63
CA ALA A 189 -2.61 16.65 -22.22
C ALA A 189 -2.39 15.61 -21.08
N LEU A 190 -1.25 14.92 -21.08
CA LEU A 190 -0.87 13.96 -20.01
C LEU A 190 -0.71 14.67 -18.66
N VAL A 191 -0.03 15.82 -18.64
CA VAL A 191 0.16 16.66 -17.43
C VAL A 191 -1.17 17.23 -16.97
N LEU A 192 -1.98 17.76 -17.89
CA LEU A 192 -3.29 18.33 -17.60
C LEU A 192 -4.24 17.29 -16.98
N LEU A 193 -4.38 16.11 -17.58
CA LEU A 193 -5.22 15.05 -17.03
C LEU A 193 -4.65 14.46 -15.73
N GLY A 194 -3.33 14.35 -15.61
CA GLY A 194 -2.68 13.94 -14.38
C GLY A 194 -2.99 14.86 -13.20
N THR A 195 -3.06 16.16 -13.47
CA THR A 195 -3.42 17.19 -12.49
C THR A 195 -4.93 17.28 -12.29
N PHE A 196 -5.64 17.74 -13.30
CA PHE A 196 -7.04 18.18 -13.17
C PHE A 196 -8.06 17.05 -13.17
N ALA A 197 -7.77 15.89 -13.76
CA ALA A 197 -8.59 14.69 -13.62
C ALA A 197 -8.06 13.74 -12.54
N SER A 198 -6.94 14.06 -11.91
CA SER A 198 -6.32 13.30 -10.83
C SER A 198 -6.07 11.82 -11.19
N LEU A 199 -5.68 11.54 -12.43
CA LEU A 199 -5.42 10.18 -12.90
C LEU A 199 -4.05 9.66 -12.43
N ARG A 200 -3.99 8.36 -12.14
CA ARG A 200 -2.71 7.69 -11.90
C ARG A 200 -1.94 7.50 -13.20
N TRP A 201 -0.61 7.42 -13.12
CA TRP A 201 0.22 7.15 -14.31
C TRP A 201 -0.29 5.97 -15.15
N SER A 202 -0.58 4.83 -14.51
CA SER A 202 -1.07 3.65 -15.20
C SER A 202 -2.47 3.80 -15.81
N GLU A 203 -3.32 4.63 -15.22
CA GLU A 203 -4.65 4.98 -15.76
C GLU A 203 -4.52 5.87 -16.99
N LEU A 204 -3.59 6.85 -16.96
CA LEU A 204 -3.25 7.67 -18.11
C LEU A 204 -2.66 6.84 -19.25
N ALA A 205 -1.65 6.04 -18.97
CA ALA A 205 -1.02 5.20 -19.98
C ALA A 205 -1.97 4.17 -20.61
N GLY A 206 -3.00 3.74 -19.87
CA GLY A 206 -4.04 2.83 -20.35
C GLY A 206 -5.30 3.50 -20.89
N LEU A 207 -5.32 4.86 -20.95
CA LEU A 207 -6.50 5.59 -21.42
C LEU A 207 -6.71 5.39 -22.92
N ARG A 208 -7.97 5.16 -23.32
CA ARG A 208 -8.35 4.93 -24.72
C ARG A 208 -9.34 5.99 -25.19
N ARG A 209 -9.46 6.21 -26.51
CA ARG A 209 -10.39 7.18 -27.11
C ARG A 209 -11.82 6.95 -26.64
N THR A 210 -12.29 5.71 -26.63
CA THR A 210 -13.63 5.32 -26.15
C THR A 210 -13.89 5.63 -24.67
N HIS A 211 -12.86 6.03 -23.94
CA HIS A 211 -12.98 6.45 -22.53
C HIS A 211 -13.21 7.96 -22.37
N LEU A 212 -13.11 8.74 -23.43
CA LEU A 212 -13.25 10.20 -23.43
C LEU A 212 -14.53 10.62 -24.15
N ASP A 213 -15.37 11.36 -23.47
CA ASP A 213 -16.45 12.13 -24.08
C ASP A 213 -16.15 13.61 -23.84
N LEU A 214 -15.51 14.23 -24.84
CA LEU A 214 -15.09 15.63 -24.74
C LEU A 214 -16.24 16.61 -24.97
N ASP A 215 -17.35 16.15 -25.52
CA ASP A 215 -18.53 16.99 -25.70
C ASP A 215 -19.32 17.12 -24.39
N GLN A 216 -19.38 16.05 -23.62
CA GLN A 216 -19.90 16.05 -22.26
C GLN A 216 -18.88 16.46 -21.21
N GLY A 217 -17.60 16.62 -21.58
CA GLY A 217 -16.53 16.94 -20.66
C GLY A 217 -16.28 15.88 -19.59
N VAL A 218 -16.39 14.59 -19.95
CA VAL A 218 -16.20 13.49 -19.00
C VAL A 218 -15.21 12.44 -19.53
N LEU A 219 -14.54 11.78 -18.60
CA LEU A 219 -13.73 10.61 -18.88
C LEU A 219 -14.10 9.43 -17.98
N ARG A 220 -13.96 8.22 -18.51
CA ARG A 220 -14.18 6.97 -17.80
C ARG A 220 -12.85 6.29 -17.52
N VAL A 221 -12.51 6.08 -16.26
CA VAL A 221 -11.39 5.23 -15.86
C VAL A 221 -11.87 3.78 -15.89
N ALA A 222 -11.42 3.02 -16.88
CA ALA A 222 -11.85 1.62 -17.09
C ALA A 222 -10.69 0.61 -17.00
N GLY A 223 -9.44 1.07 -17.16
CA GLY A 223 -8.26 0.22 -17.20
C GLY A 223 -6.99 0.91 -16.74
N ALA A 224 -5.92 0.18 -16.74
CA ALA A 224 -4.59 0.66 -16.43
C ALA A 224 -3.57 -0.10 -17.28
N LEU A 225 -2.55 0.57 -17.78
CA LEU A 225 -1.40 -0.05 -18.42
C LEU A 225 -0.29 -0.27 -17.40
N VAL A 226 0.14 -1.50 -17.24
CA VAL A 226 1.18 -1.90 -16.28
C VAL A 226 2.41 -2.38 -17.02
N GLU A 227 3.56 -1.76 -16.74
CA GLU A 227 4.84 -2.25 -17.24
C GLU A 227 5.28 -3.48 -16.44
N ILE A 228 5.63 -4.54 -17.17
CA ILE A 228 6.19 -5.78 -16.62
C ILE A 228 7.63 -5.96 -17.12
N GLY A 229 8.35 -6.92 -16.56
CA GLY A 229 9.75 -7.16 -16.93
C GLY A 229 9.97 -7.33 -18.44
N GLY A 230 11.17 -6.96 -18.91
CA GLY A 230 11.52 -7.07 -20.32
C GLY A 230 10.88 -6.03 -21.25
N GLY A 231 10.38 -4.92 -20.70
CA GLY A 231 9.76 -3.84 -21.49
C GLY A 231 8.38 -4.16 -22.04
N LYS A 232 7.79 -5.27 -21.62
CA LYS A 232 6.41 -5.63 -21.94
C LYS A 232 5.43 -4.80 -21.13
N VAL A 233 4.22 -4.65 -21.64
CA VAL A 233 3.11 -3.97 -20.96
C VAL A 233 1.89 -4.90 -20.92
N LEU A 234 1.08 -4.73 -19.89
CA LEU A 234 -0.15 -5.49 -19.70
C LEU A 234 -1.29 -4.51 -19.45
N ASP A 235 -2.39 -4.66 -20.17
CA ASP A 235 -3.64 -3.97 -19.86
C ASP A 235 -4.30 -4.68 -18.69
N GLU A 236 -4.43 -3.99 -17.56
CA GLU A 236 -5.10 -4.50 -16.36
C GLU A 236 -6.40 -3.76 -16.10
N THR A 237 -7.41 -4.50 -15.61
CA THR A 237 -8.61 -3.87 -15.04
C THR A 237 -8.28 -3.25 -13.68
N PRO A 238 -8.99 -2.17 -13.25
CA PRO A 238 -8.80 -1.60 -11.93
C PRO A 238 -8.95 -2.63 -10.81
N LYS A 239 -8.07 -2.56 -9.80
CA LYS A 239 -8.02 -3.51 -8.67
C LYS A 239 -9.28 -3.55 -7.82
N SER A 240 -10.08 -2.50 -7.84
CA SER A 240 -11.30 -2.36 -7.03
C SER A 240 -12.41 -1.72 -7.83
N ARG A 241 -13.66 -1.91 -7.38
CA ARG A 241 -14.84 -1.23 -7.95
C ARG A 241 -14.68 0.30 -7.92
N ALA A 242 -14.07 0.85 -6.87
CA ALA A 242 -13.77 2.28 -6.75
C ALA A 242 -12.76 2.79 -7.80
N GLY A 243 -11.95 1.91 -8.38
CA GLY A 243 -11.05 2.26 -9.50
C GLY A 243 -11.79 2.53 -10.81
N ARG A 244 -12.99 1.97 -11.00
CA ARG A 244 -13.85 2.26 -12.15
C ARG A 244 -14.73 3.46 -11.81
N ARG A 245 -14.52 4.56 -12.48
CA ARG A 245 -15.20 5.82 -12.17
C ARG A 245 -15.31 6.74 -13.37
N MET A 246 -16.29 7.62 -13.32
CA MET A 246 -16.38 8.77 -14.22
C MET A 246 -15.74 9.99 -13.54
N VAL A 247 -15.03 10.80 -14.31
CA VAL A 247 -14.39 12.02 -13.83
C VAL A 247 -14.73 13.15 -14.80
N SER A 248 -15.30 14.25 -14.29
CA SER A 248 -15.54 15.46 -15.07
C SER A 248 -14.21 16.17 -15.36
N ILE A 249 -14.06 16.63 -16.58
CA ILE A 249 -12.90 17.35 -17.11
C ILE A 249 -13.22 18.85 -17.08
N PRO A 250 -12.35 19.72 -16.54
CA PRO A 250 -12.53 21.16 -16.65
C PRO A 250 -12.61 21.59 -18.13
N PRO A 251 -13.58 22.46 -18.51
CA PRO A 251 -13.73 22.91 -19.89
C PRO A 251 -12.46 23.54 -20.47
N GLU A 252 -11.67 24.18 -19.62
CA GLU A 252 -10.46 24.92 -20.00
C GLU A 252 -9.37 24.04 -20.60
N ILE A 253 -9.36 22.73 -20.29
CA ILE A 253 -8.37 21.79 -20.83
C ILE A 253 -8.89 20.97 -22.02
N ILE A 254 -10.17 21.06 -22.36
CA ILE A 254 -10.78 20.31 -23.47
C ILE A 254 -10.11 20.64 -24.82
N PRO A 255 -9.80 21.92 -25.14
CA PRO A 255 -9.11 22.25 -26.40
C PRO A 255 -7.77 21.54 -26.55
N ASP A 256 -6.94 21.50 -25.50
CA ASP A 256 -5.67 20.78 -25.51
C ASP A 256 -5.86 19.28 -25.73
N LEU A 257 -6.91 18.68 -25.15
CA LEU A 257 -7.25 17.27 -25.33
C LEU A 257 -7.68 16.96 -26.77
N ARG A 258 -8.46 17.83 -27.41
CA ARG A 258 -8.86 17.67 -28.81
C ARG A 258 -7.65 17.70 -29.73
N VAL A 259 -6.77 18.70 -29.59
CA VAL A 259 -5.51 18.79 -30.33
C VAL A 259 -4.65 17.54 -30.09
N HIS A 260 -4.56 17.07 -28.84
CA HIS A 260 -3.79 15.87 -28.52
C HIS A 260 -4.36 14.62 -29.19
N LEU A 261 -5.67 14.42 -29.21
CA LEU A 261 -6.30 13.28 -29.88
C LEU A 261 -6.08 13.28 -31.38
N GLU A 262 -6.05 14.44 -31.99
CA GLU A 262 -5.81 14.60 -33.42
C GLU A 262 -4.35 14.31 -33.79
N MET A 263 -3.40 14.85 -33.02
CA MET A 263 -1.99 14.88 -33.38
C MET A 263 -1.17 13.67 -32.86
N PHE A 264 -1.55 13.06 -31.74
CA PHE A 264 -0.67 12.16 -31.00
C PHE A 264 -1.30 10.83 -30.56
N ALA A 265 -2.63 10.73 -30.54
CA ALA A 265 -3.33 9.50 -30.19
C ALA A 265 -3.36 8.51 -31.36
N GLU A 266 -3.45 7.21 -31.05
CA GLU A 266 -3.75 6.18 -32.06
C GLU A 266 -5.06 6.51 -32.75
N PRO A 267 -5.16 6.39 -34.10
CA PRO A 267 -6.32 6.87 -34.86
C PRO A 267 -7.57 5.98 -34.69
N GLU A 268 -7.39 4.71 -34.32
CA GLU A 268 -8.47 3.74 -34.20
C GLU A 268 -9.48 4.17 -33.11
N GLU A 269 -10.74 3.79 -33.25
CA GLU A 269 -11.82 4.14 -32.30
C GLU A 269 -11.46 3.76 -30.86
N ASN A 270 -10.89 2.59 -30.66
CA ASN A 270 -10.40 2.14 -29.34
C ASN A 270 -8.89 2.34 -29.17
N GLY A 271 -8.28 3.25 -29.94
CA GLY A 271 -6.85 3.58 -29.90
C GLY A 271 -6.43 4.19 -28.55
N ARG A 272 -5.14 4.09 -28.25
CA ARG A 272 -4.56 4.70 -27.03
C ARG A 272 -4.53 6.21 -27.17
N VAL A 273 -4.92 6.92 -26.12
CA VAL A 273 -4.81 8.38 -26.05
C VAL A 273 -3.33 8.79 -25.95
N PHE A 274 -2.55 8.10 -25.13
CA PHE A 274 -1.15 8.42 -24.91
C PHE A 274 -0.23 7.34 -25.47
N THR A 275 0.66 7.75 -26.36
CA THR A 275 1.62 6.87 -27.04
C THR A 275 3.06 7.27 -26.71
N GLY A 276 3.97 6.35 -26.90
CA GLY A 276 5.41 6.63 -26.85
C GLY A 276 5.88 7.48 -28.07
N PRO A 277 7.10 8.04 -28.03
CA PRO A 277 7.61 8.90 -29.12
C PRO A 277 7.74 8.19 -30.47
N ASN A 278 7.87 6.87 -30.48
CA ASN A 278 7.98 6.04 -31.69
C ASN A 278 6.68 5.26 -31.98
N GLY A 279 5.53 5.72 -31.49
CA GLY A 279 4.29 4.95 -31.48
C GLY A 279 4.27 3.89 -30.37
N GLY A 280 3.21 3.10 -30.32
CA GLY A 280 3.01 2.08 -29.31
C GLY A 280 2.80 2.62 -27.89
N PRO A 281 2.71 1.73 -26.88
CA PRO A 281 2.30 2.09 -25.53
C PRO A 281 3.24 3.09 -24.84
N LEU A 282 2.67 4.07 -24.15
CA LEU A 282 3.44 5.01 -23.32
C LEU A 282 4.07 4.27 -22.14
N LYS A 283 5.40 4.27 -22.06
CA LYS A 283 6.18 3.65 -20.98
C LYS A 283 6.74 4.70 -20.03
N HIS A 284 6.69 4.41 -18.73
CA HIS A 284 7.24 5.28 -17.69
C HIS A 284 8.75 5.52 -17.89
N SER A 285 9.48 4.48 -18.29
CA SER A 285 10.92 4.54 -18.56
C SER A 285 11.27 5.54 -19.67
N GLY A 286 10.48 5.58 -20.75
CA GLY A 286 10.64 6.53 -21.84
C GLY A 286 10.30 7.97 -21.44
N PHE A 287 9.18 8.15 -20.75
CA PHE A 287 8.75 9.46 -20.27
C PHE A 287 9.68 10.05 -19.20
N ARG A 288 10.26 9.22 -18.31
CA ARG A 288 11.08 9.66 -17.18
C ARG A 288 12.22 10.59 -17.58
N ARG A 289 12.85 10.35 -18.74
CA ARG A 289 13.94 11.21 -19.22
C ARG A 289 13.45 12.61 -19.55
N THR A 290 12.31 12.73 -20.21
CA THR A 290 11.68 14.02 -20.51
C THR A 290 11.23 14.71 -19.24
N TRP A 291 10.56 13.98 -18.33
CA TRP A 291 10.12 14.51 -17.05
C TRP A 291 11.25 15.07 -16.20
N ASN A 292 12.36 14.34 -16.11
CA ASN A 292 13.54 14.80 -15.38
C ASN A 292 14.11 16.11 -15.91
N ARG A 293 14.13 16.33 -17.23
CA ARG A 293 14.56 17.60 -17.81
C ARG A 293 13.59 18.73 -17.48
N VAL A 294 12.31 18.49 -17.62
CA VAL A 294 11.27 19.51 -17.38
C VAL A 294 11.27 19.95 -15.93
N ARG A 295 11.22 19.02 -14.96
CA ARG A 295 11.18 19.36 -13.53
C ARG A 295 12.40 20.18 -13.07
N VAL A 296 13.58 19.91 -13.65
CA VAL A 296 14.78 20.71 -13.37
C VAL A 296 14.66 22.10 -14.00
N ALA A 297 14.19 22.20 -15.26
CA ALA A 297 14.01 23.47 -15.94
C ALA A 297 13.03 24.42 -15.25
N VAL A 298 11.98 23.88 -14.60
CA VAL A 298 11.00 24.68 -13.84
C VAL A 298 11.41 24.89 -12.37
N GLY A 299 12.63 24.48 -11.97
CA GLY A 299 13.15 24.68 -10.61
C GLY A 299 12.57 23.71 -9.56
N LEU A 300 12.07 22.55 -9.97
CA LEU A 300 11.44 21.54 -9.09
C LEU A 300 12.13 20.17 -9.22
N PRO A 301 13.43 20.03 -8.91
CA PRO A 301 14.23 18.82 -9.19
C PRO A 301 13.74 17.55 -8.50
N ASP A 302 13.00 17.65 -7.41
CA ASP A 302 12.48 16.52 -6.65
C ASP A 302 11.02 16.18 -6.97
N LEU A 303 10.39 16.91 -7.90
CA LEU A 303 9.01 16.70 -8.29
C LEU A 303 8.82 15.35 -8.98
N HIS A 304 7.92 14.53 -8.48
CA HIS A 304 7.48 13.31 -9.14
C HIS A 304 6.21 13.56 -9.96
N PHE A 305 6.04 12.88 -11.07
CA PHE A 305 4.82 13.01 -11.88
C PHE A 305 3.53 12.75 -11.07
N HIS A 306 3.59 11.84 -10.09
CA HIS A 306 2.45 11.55 -9.21
C HIS A 306 2.05 12.73 -8.31
N ASP A 307 2.95 13.67 -8.08
CA ASP A 307 2.68 14.85 -7.26
C ASP A 307 1.67 15.80 -7.94
N LEU A 308 1.58 15.78 -9.26
CA LEU A 308 0.52 16.48 -10.02
C LEU A 308 -0.87 16.03 -9.59
N ARG A 309 -1.05 14.74 -9.37
CA ARG A 309 -2.31 14.21 -8.85
C ARG A 309 -2.58 14.71 -7.41
N HIS A 310 -1.54 14.86 -6.59
CA HIS A 310 -1.69 15.47 -5.26
C HIS A 310 -2.17 16.91 -5.36
N VAL A 311 -1.62 17.70 -6.29
CA VAL A 311 -2.12 19.07 -6.56
C VAL A 311 -3.60 19.07 -6.91
N GLY A 312 -4.01 18.28 -7.90
CA GLY A 312 -5.41 18.19 -8.31
C GLY A 312 -6.36 17.77 -7.19
N ASN A 313 -5.91 16.85 -6.35
CA ASN A 313 -6.70 16.40 -5.19
C ASN A 313 -6.85 17.49 -4.13
N THR A 314 -5.76 18.24 -3.86
CA THR A 314 -5.81 19.37 -2.92
C THR A 314 -6.70 20.50 -3.45
N LEU A 315 -6.62 20.82 -4.74
CA LEU A 315 -7.51 21.79 -5.38
C LEU A 315 -9.00 21.36 -5.27
N ALA A 316 -9.28 20.08 -5.53
CA ALA A 316 -10.63 19.55 -5.37
C ALA A 316 -11.11 19.60 -3.90
N ALA A 317 -10.25 19.32 -2.93
CA ALA A 317 -10.57 19.46 -1.51
C ALA A 317 -10.84 20.93 -1.14
N SER A 318 -10.01 21.84 -1.64
CA SER A 318 -10.17 23.30 -1.41
C SER A 318 -11.44 23.88 -2.04
N SER A 319 -11.93 23.30 -3.13
CA SER A 319 -13.21 23.73 -3.77
C SER A 319 -14.46 23.34 -2.96
N GLY A 320 -14.31 22.62 -1.85
CA GLY A 320 -15.42 22.25 -0.98
C GLY A 320 -15.94 20.84 -1.14
N ALA A 321 -15.28 20.03 -1.94
CA ALA A 321 -15.70 18.65 -2.12
C ALA A 321 -15.71 17.87 -0.80
N SER A 322 -16.76 17.11 -0.55
CA SER A 322 -16.89 16.21 0.58
C SER A 322 -15.89 15.07 0.48
N LEU A 323 -15.61 14.41 1.61
CA LEU A 323 -14.72 13.24 1.64
C LEU A 323 -15.18 12.15 0.66
N LYS A 324 -16.49 11.93 0.52
CA LYS A 324 -17.07 10.93 -0.38
C LYS A 324 -16.85 11.29 -1.85
N GLU A 325 -17.01 12.56 -2.22
CA GLU A 325 -16.75 13.05 -3.57
C GLU A 325 -15.27 12.97 -3.91
N LEU A 326 -14.38 13.35 -2.99
CA LEU A 326 -12.94 13.18 -3.16
C LEU A 326 -12.58 11.70 -3.36
N MET A 327 -13.08 10.80 -2.51
CA MET A 327 -12.84 9.36 -2.67
C MET A 327 -13.32 8.83 -4.02
N SER A 328 -14.51 9.25 -4.46
CA SER A 328 -15.07 8.87 -5.76
C SER A 328 -14.19 9.36 -6.91
N ARG A 329 -13.85 10.66 -6.93
CA ARG A 329 -13.02 11.28 -7.97
C ARG A 329 -11.63 10.66 -8.05
N MET A 330 -11.00 10.42 -6.90
CA MET A 330 -9.65 9.85 -6.81
C MET A 330 -9.61 8.32 -7.00
N GLY A 331 -10.74 7.63 -6.88
CA GLY A 331 -10.77 6.17 -6.88
C GLY A 331 -10.03 5.58 -5.67
N HIS A 332 -10.27 6.15 -4.48
CA HIS A 332 -9.75 5.64 -3.22
C HIS A 332 -10.76 4.70 -2.57
N SER A 333 -10.31 3.51 -2.17
CA SER A 333 -11.13 2.52 -1.45
C SER A 333 -11.11 2.73 0.06
N SER A 334 -10.23 3.59 0.59
CA SER A 334 -10.13 3.89 2.02
C SER A 334 -10.18 5.39 2.30
N THR A 335 -10.84 5.75 3.40
CA THR A 335 -10.94 7.14 3.88
C THR A 335 -9.59 7.73 4.23
N ARG A 336 -8.68 6.93 4.80
CA ARG A 336 -7.33 7.35 5.20
C ARG A 336 -6.56 8.03 4.06
N ALA A 337 -6.69 7.51 2.83
CA ALA A 337 -5.99 8.07 1.66
C ALA A 337 -6.59 9.40 1.19
N ALA A 338 -7.87 9.66 1.43
CA ALA A 338 -8.53 10.91 1.05
C ALA A 338 -8.43 11.97 2.16
N LEU A 339 -8.36 11.56 3.42
CA LEU A 339 -8.20 12.48 4.57
C LEU A 339 -6.91 13.29 4.52
N ILE A 340 -5.86 12.81 3.83
CA ILE A 340 -4.60 13.53 3.63
C ILE A 340 -4.85 14.91 2.96
N TYR A 341 -5.90 15.06 2.16
CA TYR A 341 -6.23 16.30 1.44
C TYR A 341 -7.22 17.19 2.18
N GLN A 342 -7.83 16.70 3.27
CA GLN A 342 -8.76 17.46 4.09
C GLN A 342 -8.03 18.07 5.30
N HIS A 343 -7.15 19.03 5.04
CA HIS A 343 -6.61 19.85 6.11
C HIS A 343 -7.64 20.91 6.54
N ALA A 344 -7.91 20.97 7.84
CA ALA A 344 -8.66 22.08 8.42
C ALA A 344 -7.79 23.34 8.33
N SER A 345 -8.01 24.16 7.31
CA SER A 345 -7.37 25.47 7.22
C SER A 345 -8.22 26.54 7.90
N GLN A 346 -7.61 27.55 8.51
CA GLN A 346 -8.33 28.72 9.06
C GLN A 346 -9.18 29.42 7.99
N ASP A 347 -8.73 29.43 6.72
CA ASP A 347 -9.47 30.00 5.61
C ASP A 347 -10.75 29.21 5.31
N ARG A 348 -10.70 27.89 5.51
CA ARG A 348 -11.89 27.03 5.34
C ARG A 348 -12.90 27.27 6.45
N ASP A 349 -12.48 27.42 7.69
CA ASP A 349 -13.36 27.75 8.82
C ASP A 349 -14.04 29.10 8.63
N LYS A 350 -13.30 30.12 8.16
CA LYS A 350 -13.88 31.43 7.78
C LYS A 350 -14.92 31.29 6.67
N ALA A 351 -14.64 30.54 5.61
CA ALA A 351 -15.59 30.32 4.51
C ALA A 351 -16.87 29.61 4.99
N ILE A 352 -16.75 28.66 5.91
CA ILE A 352 -17.91 28.01 6.55
C ILE A 352 -18.71 29.02 7.37
N ALA A 353 -18.05 29.84 8.19
CA ALA A 353 -18.70 30.87 9.00
C ALA A 353 -19.44 31.89 8.12
N GLU A 354 -18.83 32.32 7.01
CA GLU A 354 -19.50 33.23 6.04
C GLU A 354 -20.72 32.60 5.37
N ALA A 355 -20.64 31.32 4.99
CA ALA A 355 -21.76 30.59 4.40
C ALA A 355 -22.91 30.45 5.39
N LEU A 356 -22.64 30.13 6.64
CA LEU A 356 -23.61 30.07 7.73
C LEU A 356 -24.23 31.45 7.99
N GLY A 357 -23.43 32.53 7.97
CA GLY A 357 -23.93 33.92 8.08
C GLY A 357 -24.85 34.31 6.95
N LYS A 358 -24.55 33.93 5.70
CA LYS A 358 -25.44 34.16 4.53
C LYS A 358 -26.74 33.38 4.67
N ALA A 359 -26.70 32.11 5.07
CA ALA A 359 -27.90 31.30 5.29
C ALA A 359 -28.79 31.88 6.39
N LEU A 360 -28.19 32.34 7.50
CA LEU A 360 -28.93 33.02 8.57
C LEU A 360 -29.64 34.32 8.08
N LYS A 361 -28.94 35.16 7.31
CA LYS A 361 -29.54 36.38 6.71
C LYS A 361 -30.69 36.07 5.80
N VAL A 362 -30.62 35.03 4.99
CA VAL A 362 -31.71 34.57 4.11
C VAL A 362 -32.90 34.12 4.96
N ALA A 363 -32.68 33.30 5.97
CA ALA A 363 -33.74 32.82 6.87
C ALA A 363 -34.43 34.00 7.62
N GLN A 364 -33.66 34.97 8.09
CA GLN A 364 -34.19 36.17 8.75
C GLN A 364 -35.07 37.04 7.80
N LYS A 365 -34.66 37.20 6.54
CA LYS A 365 -35.47 37.93 5.53
C LYS A 365 -36.78 37.21 5.23
N THR A 366 -36.76 35.87 5.12
CA THR A 366 -37.95 35.06 4.90
C THR A 366 -38.91 35.16 6.09
N ALA A 367 -38.40 35.07 7.33
CA ALA A 367 -39.17 35.19 8.55
C ALA A 367 -39.80 36.59 8.75
N SER A 368 -39.09 37.67 8.37
CA SER A 368 -39.60 39.03 8.45
C SER A 368 -40.65 39.32 7.37
N GLY A 369 -40.50 38.77 6.15
CA GLY A 369 -41.50 38.85 5.07
C GLY A 369 -42.85 38.21 5.46
N THR A 370 -42.82 37.09 6.16
CA THR A 370 -44.04 36.39 6.65
C THR A 370 -44.74 37.16 7.76
N ARG A 371 -44.04 37.96 8.57
CA ARG A 371 -44.65 38.85 9.60
C ARG A 371 -45.37 40.04 9.02
N VAL A 372 -44.91 40.62 7.95
CA VAL A 372 -45.56 41.75 7.27
C VAL A 372 -46.87 41.31 6.60
N ALA A 373 -46.92 40.15 5.98
CA ALA A 373 -48.13 39.61 5.35
C ALA A 373 -49.27 39.29 6.36
N ARG A 374 -48.95 38.98 7.64
CA ARG A 374 -49.96 38.71 8.68
C ARG A 374 -50.57 39.97 9.32
N LYS A 375 -49.95 41.16 9.21
CA LYS A 375 -50.48 42.40 9.75
C LYS A 375 -51.48 43.11 8.85
N GLY A 376 -51.68 42.65 7.62
CA GLY A 376 -52.56 43.30 6.60
C GLY A 376 -54.00 42.79 6.53
N LYS A 377 -54.44 41.82 7.36
CA LYS A 377 -55.83 41.37 7.40
C LYS A 377 -56.48 41.80 8.71
N LYS A 378 -57.09 43.04 8.76
CA LYS A 378 -58.13 43.33 9.73
C LYS A 378 -59.45 42.82 9.12
N PRO A 379 -60.29 42.09 9.93
CA PRO A 379 -61.61 41.75 9.47
C PRO A 379 -62.52 43.02 9.51
N ALA A 380 -63.38 43.15 8.50
CA ALA A 380 -64.52 44.07 8.47
C ALA A 380 -65.58 43.55 9.41
#